data_87d44b2caaa3a882ff336749d7166be6
#
_entry.id   87d44b2caaa3a882ff336749d7166be6
#
_cell.length_a   1.000
_cell.length_b   1.000
_cell.length_c   1.000
_cell.angle_alpha   90.00
_cell.angle_beta   90.00
_cell.angle_gamma   90.00
#
_symmetry.space_group_name_H-M   'P 1'
#
loop_
_entity.id
_entity.type
_entity.pdbx_description
1 polymer ?
#
loop_
_entity_poly.entity_id
_entity_poly.type
_entity_poly.pdbx_seq_one_letter_code
_entity_poly.pdbx_strand_id
1 'polypeptide(L)'
;MLSRLKSRIKANPSLKRASLTAMRTVNPLIQGFRPGAVFRFGGFIADWMRFRRAGGRAELLDCYPCLYDKSASTGIDTHYFNQAIWAFRHIKDSAAPAHVDIASEVNFVGLLTCITHVTFVDIRPLELAIPNYTGLRGSIVELPFADGTVKSLSCLHVIEHIGLGRYGDPIDPRGPECAGREIARVLHAGGRAYISTPVGRPRVQFNGQRVFGIAEVIDIFRGLTLAEFSLVDAHGTLREKIDPANADIHEEGAGLDCGLGMFVFQKTAG
;
A
#
# COMPACT_ATOMS: atom_id res chain seq x y z
N MET A 1 -7.66 -10.09 -35.96
CA MET A 1 -8.64 -8.99 -36.13
C MET A 1 -8.43 -7.88 -35.08
N LEU A 2 -8.37 -8.18 -33.79
CA LEU A 2 -8.17 -7.22 -32.70
C LEU A 2 -6.84 -6.41 -32.75
N SER A 3 -5.73 -7.01 -33.20
CA SER A 3 -4.43 -6.32 -33.33
C SER A 3 -4.44 -5.24 -34.40
N ARG A 4 -5.09 -5.48 -35.54
CA ARG A 4 -5.26 -4.49 -36.61
C ARG A 4 -6.19 -3.34 -36.20
N LEU A 5 -7.20 -3.60 -35.36
CA LEU A 5 -8.07 -2.56 -34.81
C LEU A 5 -7.30 -1.66 -33.83
N LYS A 6 -6.51 -2.26 -32.93
CA LYS A 6 -5.64 -1.55 -31.98
C LYS A 6 -4.61 -0.66 -32.70
N SER A 7 -4.00 -1.13 -33.80
CA SER A 7 -3.05 -0.34 -34.59
C SER A 7 -3.72 0.84 -35.30
N ARG A 8 -4.92 0.66 -35.87
CA ARG A 8 -5.69 1.75 -36.48
C ARG A 8 -6.13 2.82 -35.48
N ILE A 9 -6.55 2.42 -34.27
CA ILE A 9 -6.90 3.36 -33.20
C ILE A 9 -5.67 4.15 -32.75
N LYS A 10 -4.50 3.50 -32.64
CA LYS A 10 -3.25 4.19 -32.29
C LYS A 10 -2.78 5.18 -33.35
N ALA A 11 -3.01 4.91 -34.63
CA ALA A 11 -2.56 5.71 -35.75
C ALA A 11 -3.45 6.93 -36.05
N ASN A 12 -4.70 6.95 -35.56
CA ASN A 12 -5.65 8.05 -35.82
C ASN A 12 -5.96 8.79 -34.52
N PRO A 13 -5.53 10.07 -34.35
CA PRO A 13 -5.75 10.84 -33.14
C PRO A 13 -7.21 10.98 -32.73
N SER A 14 -8.11 11.17 -33.68
CA SER A 14 -9.55 11.29 -33.42
C SER A 14 -10.17 9.99 -32.94
N LEU A 15 -9.82 8.84 -33.54
CA LEU A 15 -10.26 7.52 -33.11
C LEU A 15 -9.69 7.17 -31.75
N LYS A 16 -8.43 7.54 -31.46
CA LYS A 16 -7.83 7.36 -30.15
C LYS A 16 -8.58 8.17 -29.08
N ARG A 17 -8.90 9.42 -29.36
CA ARG A 17 -9.65 10.32 -28.48
C ARG A 17 -11.05 9.75 -28.21
N ALA A 18 -11.80 9.38 -29.25
CA ALA A 18 -13.13 8.77 -29.13
C ALA A 18 -13.10 7.46 -28.32
N SER A 19 -12.13 6.59 -28.56
CA SER A 19 -11.94 5.35 -27.82
C SER A 19 -11.64 5.59 -26.34
N LEU A 20 -10.79 6.55 -26.01
CA LEU A 20 -10.48 6.92 -24.63
C LEU A 20 -11.71 7.50 -23.91
N THR A 21 -12.47 8.36 -24.58
CA THR A 21 -13.71 8.91 -24.00
C THR A 21 -14.75 7.82 -23.76
N ALA A 22 -14.95 6.92 -24.72
CA ALA A 22 -15.84 5.77 -24.56
C ALA A 22 -15.42 4.89 -23.36
N MET A 23 -14.12 4.58 -23.23
CA MET A 23 -13.61 3.85 -22.07
C MET A 23 -13.85 4.60 -20.75
N ARG A 24 -13.58 5.90 -20.70
CA ARG A 24 -13.77 6.74 -19.50
C ARG A 24 -15.24 6.85 -19.11
N THR A 25 -16.15 6.85 -20.08
CA THR A 25 -17.60 6.91 -19.84
C THR A 25 -18.15 5.55 -19.38
N VAL A 26 -17.67 4.46 -20.00
CA VAL A 26 -18.16 3.12 -19.73
C VAL A 26 -17.56 2.51 -18.46
N ASN A 27 -16.29 2.80 -18.18
CA ASN A 27 -15.56 2.24 -17.03
C ASN A 27 -16.23 2.53 -15.67
N PRO A 28 -16.67 3.77 -15.34
CA PRO A 28 -17.40 4.05 -14.10
C PRO A 28 -18.77 3.36 -14.02
N LEU A 29 -19.35 2.96 -15.15
CA LEU A 29 -20.64 2.24 -15.19
C LEU A 29 -20.43 0.72 -15.01
N ILE A 30 -19.27 0.18 -15.41
CA ILE A 30 -18.96 -1.25 -15.38
C ILE A 30 -18.14 -1.65 -14.16
N GLN A 31 -17.22 -0.82 -13.69
CA GLN A 31 -16.38 -1.12 -12.52
C GLN A 31 -17.19 -1.06 -11.22
N GLY A 32 -17.74 -2.21 -10.87
CA GLY A 32 -18.60 -2.42 -9.72
C GLY A 32 -19.96 -1.76 -9.94
N PHE A 33 -20.95 -2.57 -10.32
CA PHE A 33 -22.36 -2.14 -10.45
C PHE A 33 -22.80 -1.41 -9.18
N ARG A 34 -22.54 -0.07 -9.13
CA ARG A 34 -22.95 0.78 -8.02
C ARG A 34 -24.35 1.27 -8.33
N PRO A 35 -25.35 0.98 -7.47
CA PRO A 35 -26.68 1.53 -7.60
C PRO A 35 -26.59 3.06 -7.74
N GLY A 36 -27.27 3.62 -8.73
CA GLY A 36 -27.31 5.08 -8.96
C GLY A 36 -26.26 5.61 -9.95
N ALA A 37 -25.37 4.83 -10.54
CA ALA A 37 -24.41 5.28 -11.57
C ALA A 37 -25.09 6.02 -12.72
N VAL A 38 -26.24 5.51 -13.21
CA VAL A 38 -27.03 6.11 -14.30
C VAL A 38 -27.53 7.52 -13.91
N PHE A 39 -28.05 7.67 -12.68
CA PHE A 39 -28.52 8.97 -12.19
C PHE A 39 -27.36 9.97 -12.03
N ARG A 40 -26.21 9.52 -11.53
CA ARG A 40 -25.00 10.34 -11.41
C ARG A 40 -24.47 10.76 -12.78
N PHE A 41 -24.54 9.87 -13.78
CA PHE A 41 -24.19 10.22 -15.14
C PHE A 41 -25.12 11.27 -15.73
N GLY A 42 -26.44 11.20 -15.48
CA GLY A 42 -27.38 12.26 -15.84
C GLY A 42 -27.02 13.60 -15.20
N GLY A 43 -26.61 13.61 -13.94
CA GLY A 43 -26.07 14.79 -13.24
C GLY A 43 -24.82 15.35 -13.91
N PHE A 44 -23.87 14.50 -14.30
CA PHE A 44 -22.67 14.90 -15.04
C PHE A 44 -23.02 15.57 -16.37
N ILE A 45 -23.93 15.02 -17.16
CA ILE A 45 -24.39 15.63 -18.42
C ILE A 45 -25.05 17.01 -18.17
N ALA A 46 -25.86 17.12 -17.15
CA ALA A 46 -26.48 18.40 -16.78
C ALA A 46 -25.44 19.44 -16.40
N ASP A 47 -24.40 19.07 -15.64
CA ASP A 47 -23.29 19.94 -15.27
C ASP A 47 -22.46 20.35 -16.50
N TRP A 48 -22.17 19.42 -17.39
CA TRP A 48 -21.48 19.71 -18.65
C TRP A 48 -22.26 20.70 -19.52
N MET A 49 -23.58 20.51 -19.65
CA MET A 49 -24.45 21.47 -20.39
C MET A 49 -24.48 22.84 -19.73
N ARG A 50 -24.58 22.91 -18.39
CA ARG A 50 -24.53 24.19 -17.64
C ARG A 50 -23.19 24.91 -17.87
N PHE A 51 -22.06 24.18 -17.78
CA PHE A 51 -20.73 24.73 -18.04
C PHE A 51 -20.63 25.34 -19.45
N ARG A 52 -21.12 24.64 -20.47
CA ARG A 52 -21.13 25.13 -21.84
C ARG A 52 -22.03 26.36 -22.04
N ARG A 53 -23.22 26.37 -21.44
CA ARG A 53 -24.14 27.54 -21.49
C ARG A 53 -23.55 28.77 -20.81
N ALA A 54 -22.71 28.59 -19.81
CA ALA A 54 -21.98 29.67 -19.16
C ALA A 54 -20.75 30.17 -19.96
N GLY A 55 -20.58 29.72 -21.20
CA GLY A 55 -19.46 30.12 -22.08
C GLY A 55 -18.22 29.22 -21.98
N GLY A 56 -18.25 28.17 -21.18
CA GLY A 56 -17.15 27.22 -21.04
C GLY A 56 -16.95 26.37 -22.30
N ARG A 57 -15.70 26.13 -22.68
CA ARG A 57 -15.34 25.26 -23.80
C ARG A 57 -15.04 23.86 -23.29
N ALA A 58 -15.96 22.91 -23.52
CA ALA A 58 -15.80 21.49 -23.22
C ALA A 58 -16.36 20.66 -24.36
N GLU A 59 -15.47 19.99 -25.10
CA GLU A 59 -15.89 19.10 -26.18
C GLU A 59 -16.34 17.76 -25.61
N LEU A 60 -17.34 17.14 -26.27
CA LEU A 60 -17.88 15.84 -25.83
C LEU A 60 -16.81 14.74 -25.78
N LEU A 61 -15.88 14.77 -26.74
CA LEU A 61 -14.80 13.79 -26.82
C LEU A 61 -13.71 13.97 -25.74
N ASP A 62 -13.73 15.07 -24.99
CA ASP A 62 -12.83 15.32 -23.87
C ASP A 62 -13.49 15.13 -22.50
N CYS A 63 -14.76 14.74 -22.48
CA CYS A 63 -15.47 14.48 -21.24
C CYS A 63 -14.79 13.39 -20.42
N TYR A 64 -14.69 13.63 -19.11
CA TYR A 64 -14.13 12.70 -18.12
C TYR A 64 -15.12 12.61 -16.93
N PRO A 65 -16.05 11.64 -16.94
CA PRO A 65 -17.07 11.54 -15.92
C PRO A 65 -16.49 11.07 -14.56
N CYS A 66 -16.36 11.98 -13.61
CA CYS A 66 -16.06 11.67 -12.20
C CYS A 66 -17.38 11.59 -11.44
N LEU A 67 -17.99 10.41 -11.40
CA LEU A 67 -19.37 10.24 -10.92
C LEU A 67 -19.50 10.17 -9.39
N TYR A 68 -18.39 9.92 -8.67
CA TYR A 68 -18.42 9.60 -7.24
C TYR A 68 -17.64 10.58 -6.38
N ASP A 69 -17.02 11.61 -6.96
CA ASP A 69 -16.16 12.56 -6.24
C ASP A 69 -16.93 13.64 -5.46
N LYS A 70 -18.23 13.79 -5.76
CA LYS A 70 -19.12 14.69 -4.97
C LYS A 70 -19.48 13.98 -3.66
N SER A 71 -18.59 14.06 -2.68
CA SER A 71 -18.78 13.56 -1.32
C SER A 71 -18.74 14.70 -0.31
N ALA A 72 -19.30 14.49 0.88
CA ALA A 72 -19.28 15.47 1.98
C ALA A 72 -17.88 15.64 2.58
N SER A 73 -16.98 14.66 2.39
CA SER A 73 -15.60 14.66 2.88
C SER A 73 -14.66 14.04 1.86
N THR A 74 -13.39 14.41 1.91
CA THR A 74 -12.35 13.73 1.14
C THR A 74 -12.12 12.34 1.70
N GLY A 75 -12.35 11.30 0.87
CA GLY A 75 -12.04 9.92 1.24
C GLY A 75 -10.53 9.70 1.25
N ILE A 76 -10.05 9.06 2.30
CA ILE A 76 -8.66 8.58 2.41
C ILE A 76 -8.68 7.09 2.73
N ASP A 77 -7.64 6.38 2.31
CA ASP A 77 -7.33 5.07 2.87
C ASP A 77 -6.64 5.31 4.22
N THR A 78 -7.37 5.04 5.31
CA THR A 78 -6.89 5.34 6.67
C THR A 78 -5.70 4.49 7.07
N HIS A 79 -5.55 3.28 6.52
CA HIS A 79 -4.40 2.42 6.78
C HIS A 79 -3.14 3.02 6.15
N TYR A 80 -3.14 3.27 4.83
CA TYR A 80 -1.99 3.83 4.12
C TYR A 80 -1.61 5.22 4.63
N PHE A 81 -2.62 6.06 4.95
CA PHE A 81 -2.38 7.41 5.46
C PHE A 81 -1.70 7.38 6.83
N ASN A 82 -2.24 6.63 7.79
CA ASN A 82 -1.70 6.59 9.14
C ASN A 82 -0.34 5.88 9.21
N GLN A 83 -0.16 4.74 8.51
CA GLN A 83 1.13 4.04 8.50
C GLN A 83 2.27 4.87 7.91
N ALA A 84 1.99 5.63 6.83
CA ALA A 84 2.99 6.46 6.20
C ALA A 84 3.49 7.56 7.16
N ILE A 85 2.58 8.24 7.85
CA ILE A 85 2.92 9.28 8.84
C ILE A 85 3.66 8.66 10.03
N TRP A 86 3.14 7.55 10.56
CA TRP A 86 3.74 6.84 11.70
C TRP A 86 5.17 6.39 11.38
N ALA A 87 5.37 5.66 10.27
CA ALA A 87 6.69 5.18 9.88
C ALA A 87 7.65 6.34 9.57
N PHE A 88 7.19 7.39 8.87
CA PHE A 88 8.01 8.57 8.57
C PHE A 88 8.52 9.24 9.84
N ARG A 89 7.67 9.42 10.86
CA ARG A 89 8.08 9.99 12.17
C ARG A 89 9.17 9.15 12.82
N HIS A 90 8.96 7.83 12.93
CA HIS A 90 9.93 6.93 13.54
C HIS A 90 11.27 6.91 12.80
N ILE A 91 11.26 6.84 11.48
CA ILE A 91 12.48 6.83 10.66
C ILE A 91 13.22 8.16 10.79
N LYS A 92 12.51 9.29 10.70
CA LYS A 92 13.07 10.62 10.90
C LYS A 92 13.70 10.77 12.29
N ASP A 93 12.98 10.37 13.34
CA ASP A 93 13.44 10.51 14.73
C ASP A 93 14.60 9.57 15.07
N SER A 94 14.73 8.45 14.34
CA SER A 94 15.90 7.56 14.45
C SER A 94 17.19 8.19 13.95
N ALA A 95 17.10 9.23 13.12
CA ALA A 95 18.22 9.91 12.46
C ALA A 95 19.19 8.94 11.76
N ALA A 96 18.69 7.77 11.29
CA ALA A 96 19.51 6.78 10.61
C ALA A 96 20.00 7.35 9.26
N PRO A 97 21.31 7.31 8.97
CA PRO A 97 21.88 7.89 7.74
C PRO A 97 21.50 7.07 6.49
N ALA A 98 21.12 5.82 6.69
CA ALA A 98 20.64 4.91 5.64
C ALA A 98 19.45 4.09 6.16
N HIS A 99 18.50 3.86 5.30
CA HIS A 99 17.27 3.11 5.57
C HIS A 99 17.02 2.09 4.45
N VAL A 100 16.60 0.90 4.81
CA VAL A 100 16.15 -0.14 3.87
C VAL A 100 14.63 -0.17 3.91
N ASP A 101 13.98 -0.01 2.77
CA ASP A 101 12.55 -0.24 2.64
C ASP A 101 12.28 -1.48 1.81
N ILE A 102 11.40 -2.34 2.28
CA ILE A 102 11.02 -3.57 1.60
C ILE A 102 9.61 -3.41 1.04
N ALA A 103 9.53 -3.15 -0.27
CA ALA A 103 8.33 -3.18 -1.10
C ALA A 103 7.13 -2.36 -0.59
N SER A 104 7.35 -1.33 0.24
CA SER A 104 6.29 -0.43 0.69
C SER A 104 5.75 0.45 -0.46
N GLU A 105 4.74 1.25 -0.19
CA GLU A 105 4.12 2.15 -1.16
C GLU A 105 5.13 3.18 -1.69
N VAL A 106 5.20 3.35 -3.01
CA VAL A 106 6.28 4.09 -3.68
C VAL A 106 6.32 5.59 -3.37
N ASN A 107 5.17 6.23 -3.07
CA ASN A 107 5.18 7.66 -2.68
C ASN A 107 5.77 7.84 -1.30
N PHE A 108 5.50 6.92 -0.37
CA PHE A 108 6.14 6.90 0.96
C PHE A 108 7.66 6.76 0.81
N VAL A 109 8.13 5.79 0.00
CA VAL A 109 9.56 5.58 -0.28
C VAL A 109 10.19 6.85 -0.87
N GLY A 110 9.49 7.50 -1.83
CA GLY A 110 9.94 8.76 -2.41
C GLY A 110 10.13 9.86 -1.38
N LEU A 111 9.20 10.02 -0.44
CA LEU A 111 9.30 11.01 0.64
C LEU A 111 10.46 10.72 1.61
N LEU A 112 10.77 9.46 1.89
CA LEU A 112 11.91 9.09 2.73
C LEU A 112 13.25 9.57 2.18
N THR A 113 13.41 9.66 0.85
CA THR A 113 14.65 10.14 0.23
C THR A 113 14.99 11.60 0.59
N CYS A 114 14.01 12.35 1.11
CA CYS A 114 14.22 13.73 1.60
C CYS A 114 14.93 13.78 2.95
N ILE A 115 14.95 12.68 3.72
CA ILE A 115 15.50 12.66 5.09
C ILE A 115 16.63 11.65 5.29
N THR A 116 16.77 10.65 4.43
CA THR A 116 17.78 9.60 4.54
C THR A 116 18.10 8.99 3.18
N HIS A 117 19.21 8.26 3.07
CA HIS A 117 19.46 7.43 1.90
C HIS A 117 18.62 6.15 1.99
N VAL A 118 17.78 5.89 0.97
CA VAL A 118 16.86 4.75 0.92
C VAL A 118 17.34 3.70 -0.05
N THR A 119 17.51 2.47 0.43
CA THR A 119 17.63 1.28 -0.43
C THR A 119 16.28 0.59 -0.48
N PHE A 120 15.61 0.66 -1.63
CA PHE A 120 14.31 0.03 -1.86
C PHE A 120 14.49 -1.37 -2.44
N VAL A 121 14.02 -2.39 -1.73
CA VAL A 121 14.11 -3.79 -2.14
C VAL A 121 12.75 -4.31 -2.57
N ASP A 122 12.63 -4.78 -3.81
CA ASP A 122 11.43 -5.42 -4.32
C ASP A 122 11.83 -6.48 -5.37
N ILE A 123 11.01 -7.51 -5.53
CA ILE A 123 11.17 -8.48 -6.64
C ILE A 123 11.00 -7.80 -8.01
N ARG A 124 10.33 -6.65 -8.05
CA ARG A 124 10.12 -5.76 -9.19
C ARG A 124 10.62 -4.35 -8.84
N PRO A 125 11.95 -4.15 -8.75
CA PRO A 125 12.51 -2.90 -8.25
C PRO A 125 12.02 -1.70 -9.06
N LEU A 126 11.82 -0.58 -8.35
CA LEU A 126 11.49 0.70 -8.97
C LEU A 126 12.76 1.31 -9.55
N GLU A 127 12.80 1.50 -10.86
CA GLU A 127 13.94 2.09 -11.57
C GLU A 127 13.76 3.62 -11.63
N LEU A 128 14.38 4.34 -10.71
CA LEU A 128 14.38 5.79 -10.64
C LEU A 128 15.79 6.35 -10.47
N ALA A 129 16.06 7.46 -11.15
CA ALA A 129 17.30 8.23 -11.01
C ALA A 129 17.02 9.50 -10.19
N ILE A 130 16.90 9.35 -8.87
CA ILE A 130 16.71 10.48 -7.93
C ILE A 130 17.77 10.44 -6.83
N PRO A 131 18.11 11.60 -6.20
CA PRO A 131 19.04 11.62 -5.07
C PRO A 131 18.59 10.75 -3.90
N ASN A 132 19.54 10.21 -3.16
CA ASN A 132 19.32 9.40 -1.95
C ASN A 132 18.46 8.14 -2.17
N TYR A 133 18.44 7.59 -3.38
CA TYR A 133 17.68 6.40 -3.71
C TYR A 133 18.54 5.34 -4.40
N THR A 134 18.35 4.10 -4.00
CA THR A 134 18.92 2.92 -4.66
C THR A 134 17.83 1.85 -4.77
N GLY A 135 17.43 1.50 -5.99
CA GLY A 135 16.55 0.35 -6.25
C GLY A 135 17.34 -0.94 -6.31
N LEU A 136 16.93 -1.96 -5.57
CA LEU A 136 17.61 -3.25 -5.50
C LEU A 136 16.60 -4.39 -5.72
N ARG A 137 16.90 -5.29 -6.67
CA ARG A 137 16.09 -6.48 -6.85
C ARG A 137 16.40 -7.48 -5.75
N GLY A 138 15.39 -7.90 -5.01
CA GLY A 138 15.53 -8.89 -3.95
C GLY A 138 14.19 -9.43 -3.48
N SER A 139 14.23 -10.55 -2.80
CA SER A 139 13.08 -11.16 -2.13
C SER A 139 13.16 -10.92 -0.63
N ILE A 140 12.03 -10.62 0.00
CA ILE A 140 11.96 -10.48 1.47
C ILE A 140 12.34 -11.77 2.22
N VAL A 141 12.21 -12.94 1.56
CA VAL A 141 12.58 -14.24 2.16
C VAL A 141 14.05 -14.60 1.94
N GLU A 142 14.79 -13.77 1.16
CA GLU A 142 16.23 -13.88 0.90
C GLU A 142 16.77 -12.48 0.60
N LEU A 143 16.98 -11.67 1.65
CA LEU A 143 17.41 -10.29 1.51
C LEU A 143 18.88 -10.19 1.11
N PRO A 144 19.25 -9.33 0.14
CA PRO A 144 20.62 -9.23 -0.37
C PRO A 144 21.54 -8.40 0.56
N PHE A 145 21.48 -8.67 1.86
CA PHE A 145 22.31 -8.04 2.89
C PHE A 145 22.99 -9.09 3.75
N ALA A 146 24.19 -8.79 4.22
CA ALA A 146 24.88 -9.61 5.21
C ALA A 146 24.17 -9.54 6.57
N ASP A 147 24.42 -10.53 7.42
CA ASP A 147 23.87 -10.61 8.77
C ASP A 147 24.24 -9.37 9.59
N GLY A 148 23.25 -8.79 10.25
CA GLY A 148 23.49 -7.71 11.20
C GLY A 148 23.99 -6.39 10.60
N THR A 149 23.73 -6.10 9.32
CA THR A 149 24.23 -4.87 8.67
C THR A 149 23.20 -3.75 8.58
N VAL A 150 21.91 -4.04 8.66
CA VAL A 150 20.83 -3.07 8.48
C VAL A 150 20.43 -2.45 9.82
N LYS A 151 20.55 -1.13 9.97
CA LYS A 151 20.21 -0.43 11.23
C LYS A 151 18.76 0.05 11.29
N SER A 152 18.16 0.35 10.14
CA SER A 152 16.80 0.87 10.02
C SER A 152 16.13 0.22 8.81
N LEU A 153 14.96 -0.41 9.02
CA LEU A 153 14.24 -1.14 8.00
C LEU A 153 12.74 -0.88 8.12
N SER A 154 12.04 -0.66 7.00
CA SER A 154 10.57 -0.67 6.95
C SER A 154 10.03 -1.75 6.01
N CYS A 155 8.86 -2.27 6.36
CA CYS A 155 8.10 -3.25 5.58
C CYS A 155 6.60 -3.02 5.87
N LEU A 156 5.96 -2.18 5.05
CA LEU A 156 4.62 -1.66 5.31
C LEU A 156 3.62 -2.24 4.33
N HIS A 157 2.63 -2.99 4.83
CA HIS A 157 1.62 -3.67 4.01
C HIS A 157 2.22 -4.64 2.97
N VAL A 158 3.14 -5.50 3.41
CA VAL A 158 3.87 -6.44 2.53
C VAL A 158 3.78 -7.89 3.02
N ILE A 159 4.06 -8.16 4.30
CA ILE A 159 4.18 -9.54 4.82
C ILE A 159 2.89 -10.36 4.62
N GLU A 160 1.74 -9.72 4.61
CA GLU A 160 0.44 -10.35 4.36
C GLU A 160 0.28 -10.95 2.97
N HIS A 161 1.10 -10.51 2.02
CA HIS A 161 1.07 -10.98 0.63
C HIS A 161 2.05 -12.11 0.35
N ILE A 162 3.09 -12.26 1.17
CA ILE A 162 4.21 -13.15 0.88
C ILE A 162 3.77 -14.62 0.85
N GLY A 163 4.15 -15.31 -0.23
CA GLY A 163 3.78 -16.72 -0.43
C GLY A 163 2.36 -16.96 -0.94
N LEU A 164 1.65 -15.91 -1.40
CA LEU A 164 0.33 -16.04 -2.04
C LEU A 164 0.39 -16.07 -3.57
N GLY A 165 1.57 -15.87 -4.18
CA GLY A 165 1.75 -15.83 -5.63
C GLY A 165 1.15 -14.60 -6.31
N ARG A 166 0.70 -13.58 -5.54
CA ARG A 166 0.00 -12.40 -6.05
C ARG A 166 0.87 -11.57 -6.99
N TYR A 167 2.13 -11.43 -6.66
CA TYR A 167 3.09 -10.59 -7.41
C TYR A 167 4.10 -11.42 -8.22
N GLY A 168 3.88 -12.73 -8.35
CA GLY A 168 4.78 -13.66 -9.01
C GLY A 168 5.80 -14.30 -8.07
N ASP A 169 5.64 -14.09 -6.77
CA ASP A 169 6.37 -14.77 -5.71
C ASP A 169 5.97 -16.26 -5.64
N PRO A 170 6.87 -17.17 -5.22
CA PRO A 170 6.54 -18.57 -5.00
C PRO A 170 5.40 -18.73 -3.98
N ILE A 171 4.51 -19.71 -4.21
CA ILE A 171 3.47 -20.05 -3.24
C ILE A 171 4.13 -20.79 -2.08
N ASP A 172 4.11 -20.17 -0.89
CA ASP A 172 4.60 -20.75 0.36
C ASP A 172 3.71 -20.29 1.52
N PRO A 173 2.96 -21.19 2.17
CA PRO A 173 2.16 -20.86 3.35
C PRO A 173 2.97 -20.27 4.50
N ARG A 174 4.28 -20.57 4.60
CA ARG A 174 5.22 -20.07 5.61
C ARG A 174 6.02 -18.84 5.16
N GLY A 175 5.61 -18.21 4.06
CA GLY A 175 6.27 -17.02 3.54
C GLY A 175 6.47 -15.91 4.59
N PRO A 176 5.45 -15.56 5.40
CA PRO A 176 5.58 -14.55 6.46
C PRO A 176 6.64 -14.89 7.51
N GLU A 177 6.72 -16.13 7.98
CA GLU A 177 7.71 -16.58 8.96
C GLU A 177 9.13 -16.60 8.36
N CYS A 178 9.26 -16.93 7.07
CA CYS A 178 10.54 -16.82 6.35
C CYS A 178 10.98 -15.35 6.28
N ALA A 179 10.06 -14.44 5.94
CA ALA A 179 10.31 -13.00 5.91
C ALA A 179 10.72 -12.45 7.28
N GLY A 180 10.02 -12.84 8.36
CA GLY A 180 10.36 -12.42 9.73
C GLY A 180 11.76 -12.86 10.16
N ARG A 181 12.14 -14.13 9.87
CA ARG A 181 13.50 -14.63 10.15
C ARG A 181 14.56 -13.87 9.35
N GLU A 182 14.30 -13.57 8.10
CA GLU A 182 15.23 -12.87 7.22
C GLU A 182 15.44 -11.42 7.65
N ILE A 183 14.38 -10.73 8.02
CA ILE A 183 14.46 -9.37 8.61
C ILE A 183 15.27 -9.41 9.91
N ALA A 184 15.02 -10.39 10.79
CA ALA A 184 15.80 -10.55 12.02
C ALA A 184 17.28 -10.85 11.75
N ARG A 185 17.61 -11.63 10.70
CA ARG A 185 18.99 -11.94 10.29
C ARG A 185 19.75 -10.67 9.91
N VAL A 186 19.20 -9.89 8.98
CA VAL A 186 19.89 -8.71 8.42
C VAL A 186 19.95 -7.54 9.38
N LEU A 187 19.02 -7.45 10.35
CA LEU A 187 18.96 -6.32 11.26
C LEU A 187 20.16 -6.32 12.20
N HIS A 188 20.80 -5.14 12.33
CA HIS A 188 21.95 -4.91 13.23
C HIS A 188 21.52 -4.95 14.69
N ALA A 189 22.38 -5.35 15.62
CA ALA A 189 22.15 -5.23 17.05
C ALA A 189 21.82 -3.76 17.41
N GLY A 190 20.70 -3.54 18.08
CA GLY A 190 20.13 -2.19 18.33
C GLY A 190 19.36 -1.59 17.15
N GLY A 191 19.38 -2.23 15.97
CA GLY A 191 18.60 -1.81 14.80
C GLY A 191 17.11 -1.98 14.99
N ARG A 192 16.31 -1.23 14.22
CA ARG A 192 14.84 -1.21 14.29
C ARG A 192 14.21 -1.59 12.97
N ALA A 193 13.13 -2.40 13.06
CA ALA A 193 12.24 -2.71 11.95
C ALA A 193 10.86 -2.12 12.21
N TYR A 194 10.34 -1.37 11.25
CA TYR A 194 9.01 -0.76 11.26
C TYR A 194 8.12 -1.61 10.35
N ILE A 195 7.18 -2.29 10.95
CA ILE A 195 6.32 -3.26 10.26
C ILE A 195 4.87 -2.81 10.37
N SER A 196 4.12 -2.84 9.28
CA SER A 196 2.67 -2.71 9.33
C SER A 196 2.00 -3.81 8.53
N THR A 197 0.86 -4.29 9.02
CA THR A 197 0.09 -5.35 8.37
C THR A 197 -1.36 -5.35 8.86
N PRO A 198 -2.32 -5.85 8.06
CA PRO A 198 -3.70 -6.03 8.51
C PRO A 198 -3.78 -6.98 9.70
N VAL A 199 -4.47 -6.53 10.76
CA VAL A 199 -4.69 -7.31 11.97
C VAL A 199 -6.17 -7.43 12.29
N GLY A 200 -6.56 -8.59 12.88
CA GLY A 200 -7.94 -8.88 13.22
C GLY A 200 -8.16 -10.37 13.43
N ARG A 201 -9.34 -10.87 13.09
CA ARG A 201 -9.59 -12.30 13.07
C ARG A 201 -8.69 -12.98 12.01
N PRO A 202 -7.79 -13.90 12.40
CA PRO A 202 -6.86 -14.56 11.49
C PRO A 202 -7.57 -15.25 10.34
N ARG A 203 -7.14 -14.94 9.10
CA ARG A 203 -7.68 -15.55 7.88
C ARG A 203 -6.80 -15.30 6.67
N VAL A 204 -6.92 -16.15 5.67
CA VAL A 204 -6.29 -15.96 4.34
C VAL A 204 -7.37 -15.63 3.32
N GLN A 205 -7.27 -14.46 2.70
CA GLN A 205 -8.06 -14.06 1.54
C GLN A 205 -7.22 -14.35 0.28
N PHE A 206 -7.24 -15.60 -0.15
CA PHE A 206 -6.39 -16.06 -1.27
C PHE A 206 -6.85 -15.44 -2.60
N ASN A 207 -5.98 -14.90 -3.41
CA ASN A 207 -4.56 -14.53 -3.32
C ASN A 207 -4.39 -13.02 -3.03
N GLY A 208 -5.33 -12.44 -2.29
CA GLY A 208 -5.34 -11.04 -1.91
C GLY A 208 -4.34 -10.73 -0.80
N GLN A 209 -4.63 -11.20 0.40
CA GLN A 209 -3.84 -10.91 1.60
C GLN A 209 -4.16 -11.89 2.73
N ARG A 210 -3.33 -11.87 3.77
CA ARG A 210 -3.66 -12.40 5.09
C ARG A 210 -4.14 -11.30 6.02
N VAL A 211 -4.97 -11.64 6.97
CA VAL A 211 -5.22 -10.86 8.17
C VAL A 211 -4.68 -11.67 9.33
N PHE A 212 -3.80 -11.08 10.12
CA PHE A 212 -3.12 -11.76 11.21
C PHE A 212 -3.75 -11.45 12.57
N GLY A 213 -3.59 -12.35 13.53
CA GLY A 213 -3.72 -11.98 14.94
C GLY A 213 -2.50 -11.17 15.39
N ILE A 214 -2.65 -10.25 16.36
CA ILE A 214 -1.50 -9.46 16.85
C ILE A 214 -0.40 -10.38 17.41
N ALA A 215 -0.77 -11.38 18.21
CA ALA A 215 0.19 -12.34 18.74
C ALA A 215 0.89 -13.16 17.65
N GLU A 216 0.19 -13.46 16.56
CA GLU A 216 0.76 -14.15 15.38
C GLU A 216 1.84 -13.30 14.72
N VAL A 217 1.62 -11.98 14.56
CA VAL A 217 2.66 -11.07 14.03
C VAL A 217 3.87 -11.05 14.96
N ILE A 218 3.67 -10.96 16.28
CA ILE A 218 4.77 -10.97 17.24
C ILE A 218 5.58 -12.27 17.14
N ASP A 219 4.92 -13.42 16.95
CA ASP A 219 5.61 -14.72 16.76
C ASP A 219 6.36 -14.81 15.43
N ILE A 220 5.83 -14.25 14.35
CA ILE A 220 6.55 -14.14 13.08
C ILE A 220 7.91 -13.45 13.27
N PHE A 221 7.98 -12.44 14.12
CA PHE A 221 9.19 -11.68 14.43
C PHE A 221 9.87 -12.07 15.76
N ARG A 222 9.69 -13.29 16.24
CA ARG A 222 10.23 -13.79 17.53
C ARG A 222 11.75 -13.70 17.70
N GLY A 223 12.50 -13.46 16.61
CA GLY A 223 13.93 -13.15 16.67
C GLY A 223 14.24 -11.69 17.04
N LEU A 224 13.22 -10.86 17.25
CA LEU A 224 13.28 -9.45 17.63
C LEU A 224 12.41 -9.20 18.86
N THR A 225 12.67 -8.08 19.55
CA THR A 225 11.85 -7.62 20.68
C THR A 225 10.86 -6.58 20.19
N LEU A 226 9.59 -6.72 20.53
CA LEU A 226 8.60 -5.68 20.30
C LEU A 226 8.87 -4.48 21.22
N ALA A 227 9.22 -3.34 20.64
CA ALA A 227 9.50 -2.10 21.36
C ALA A 227 8.27 -1.18 21.46
N GLU A 228 7.40 -1.18 20.43
CA GLU A 228 6.21 -0.35 20.39
C GLU A 228 5.15 -1.00 19.51
N PHE A 229 3.88 -0.86 19.91
CA PHE A 229 2.73 -1.25 19.11
C PHE A 229 1.72 -0.10 19.01
N SER A 230 1.21 0.12 17.81
CA SER A 230 0.15 1.09 17.51
C SER A 230 -0.89 0.42 16.61
N LEU A 231 -2.13 0.89 16.65
CA LEU A 231 -3.26 0.29 15.95
C LEU A 231 -4.10 1.39 15.27
N VAL A 232 -4.43 1.19 14.01
CA VAL A 232 -5.58 1.86 13.39
C VAL A 232 -6.73 0.85 13.43
N ASP A 233 -7.80 1.20 14.14
CA ASP A 233 -8.95 0.30 14.26
C ASP A 233 -9.81 0.25 12.98
N ALA A 234 -10.85 -0.59 12.96
CA ALA A 234 -11.73 -0.75 11.81
C ALA A 234 -12.52 0.54 11.44
N HIS A 235 -12.60 1.51 12.35
CA HIS A 235 -13.20 2.83 12.10
C HIS A 235 -12.20 3.87 11.59
N GLY A 236 -10.92 3.50 11.46
CA GLY A 236 -9.85 4.39 11.04
C GLY A 236 -9.26 5.26 12.15
N THR A 237 -9.55 4.96 13.43
CA THR A 237 -9.02 5.70 14.58
C THR A 237 -7.61 5.18 14.93
N LEU A 238 -6.64 6.09 14.96
CA LEU A 238 -5.28 5.77 15.37
C LEU A 238 -5.14 5.77 16.89
N ARG A 239 -4.59 4.67 17.43
CA ARG A 239 -4.18 4.50 18.83
C ARG A 239 -2.70 4.18 18.87
N GLU A 240 -1.88 5.12 19.33
CA GLU A 240 -0.42 4.96 19.38
C GLU A 240 0.03 4.41 20.75
N LYS A 241 1.10 3.61 20.74
CA LYS A 241 1.83 3.10 21.93
C LYS A 241 0.94 2.38 22.94
N ILE A 242 0.07 1.52 22.45
CA ILE A 242 -0.81 0.73 23.27
C ILE A 242 -0.20 -0.65 23.60
N ASP A 243 -0.66 -1.26 24.69
CA ASP A 243 -0.31 -2.64 25.00
C ASP A 243 -1.05 -3.58 24.01
N PRO A 244 -0.32 -4.45 23.28
CA PRO A 244 -0.93 -5.42 22.37
C PRO A 244 -1.99 -6.31 23.05
N ALA A 245 -1.83 -6.63 24.33
CA ALA A 245 -2.76 -7.45 25.09
C ALA A 245 -4.11 -6.75 25.34
N ASN A 246 -4.12 -5.40 25.31
CA ASN A 246 -5.32 -4.57 25.51
C ASN A 246 -5.89 -4.03 24.19
N ALA A 247 -5.36 -4.48 23.06
CA ALA A 247 -5.87 -4.11 21.76
C ALA A 247 -7.09 -4.96 21.40
N ASP A 248 -8.27 -4.43 21.72
CA ASP A 248 -9.53 -5.10 21.40
C ASP A 248 -9.84 -4.95 19.90
N ILE A 249 -9.52 -6.00 19.14
CA ILE A 249 -9.75 -6.07 17.69
C ILE A 249 -10.96 -6.96 17.38
N HIS A 250 -11.47 -7.67 18.39
CA HIS A 250 -12.39 -8.78 18.19
C HIS A 250 -13.87 -8.40 18.20
N GLU A 251 -14.25 -7.24 18.73
CA GLU A 251 -15.66 -6.90 18.94
C GLU A 251 -16.34 -6.12 17.80
N GLU A 252 -15.60 -5.55 16.87
CA GLU A 252 -16.16 -4.66 15.86
C GLU A 252 -16.07 -5.24 14.45
N GLY A 253 -17.04 -6.05 14.10
CA GLY A 253 -17.26 -6.38 12.70
C GLY A 253 -17.32 -7.88 12.43
N ALA A 254 -18.54 -8.41 12.36
CA ALA A 254 -18.84 -9.72 11.75
C ALA A 254 -18.54 -9.74 10.22
N GLY A 255 -17.72 -8.81 9.73
CA GLY A 255 -17.43 -8.57 8.34
C GLY A 255 -15.98 -8.85 7.90
N LEU A 256 -15.65 -8.32 6.74
CA LEU A 256 -14.33 -8.40 6.11
C LEU A 256 -13.34 -7.38 6.69
N ASP A 257 -13.79 -6.56 7.62
CA ASP A 257 -13.03 -5.44 8.16
C ASP A 257 -11.88 -5.93 9.04
N CYS A 258 -10.77 -5.24 8.96
CA CYS A 258 -9.57 -5.46 9.75
C CYS A 258 -9.00 -4.10 10.15
N GLY A 259 -8.31 -4.06 11.27
CA GLY A 259 -7.46 -2.94 11.64
C GLY A 259 -6.09 -3.03 10.98
N LEU A 260 -5.27 -2.02 11.19
CA LEU A 260 -3.87 -2.00 10.83
C LEU A 260 -3.00 -2.04 12.08
N GLY A 261 -2.26 -3.13 12.28
CA GLY A 261 -1.21 -3.20 13.29
C GLY A 261 0.07 -2.55 12.78
N MET A 262 0.67 -1.70 13.60
CA MET A 262 1.94 -1.04 13.35
C MET A 262 2.90 -1.35 14.50
N PHE A 263 4.02 -1.99 14.18
CA PHE A 263 4.94 -2.59 15.13
C PHE A 263 6.34 -2.01 14.96
N VAL A 264 6.97 -1.56 16.03
CA VAL A 264 8.40 -1.30 16.08
C VAL A 264 9.06 -2.49 16.73
N PHE A 265 9.81 -3.26 15.94
CA PHE A 265 10.67 -4.31 16.45
C PHE A 265 12.10 -3.82 16.57
N GLN A 266 12.82 -4.32 17.56
CA GLN A 266 14.23 -4.02 17.79
C GLN A 266 15.03 -5.31 17.98
N LYS A 267 16.22 -5.39 17.38
CA LYS A 267 17.17 -6.47 17.64
C LYS A 267 17.95 -6.13 18.92
N THR A 268 17.82 -6.96 19.94
CA THR A 268 18.62 -6.80 21.18
C THR A 268 20.10 -6.99 20.87
N ALA A 269 20.96 -6.26 21.60
CA ALA A 269 22.38 -6.59 21.63
C ALA A 269 22.50 -7.94 22.34
N GLY A 270 23.01 -8.95 21.61
CA GLY A 270 23.34 -10.26 22.20
C GLY A 270 24.51 -10.13 23.16
#